data_325ded9e0a48a76ae001fe7ec91728d7
#
_entry.id   325ded9e0a48a76ae001fe7ec91728d7
#
_cell.length_a   1.000
_cell.length_b   1.000
_cell.length_c   1.000
_cell.angle_alpha   90.00
_cell.angle_beta   90.00
_cell.angle_gamma   90.00
#
_symmetry.space_group_name_H-M   'P 1'
#
loop_
_entity.id
_entity.type
_entity.pdbx_description
1 polymer ?
#
loop_
_entity_poly.entity_id
_entity_poly.type
_entity_poly.pdbx_seq_one_letter_code
_entity_poly.pdbx_strand_id
1 'polypeptide(L)'
;MKDINLIIKDVPAVVGVAARHIQTGKNYYNKADDIFFTASTLKIPLIFELYRQVDKGIINPMQRISVNDKSPGSGVLKYLSIGINPTIYDLATLMIIISDNTATDIIYKIIGKDNIHKTLLDLNLKSTHLPMTCKELLYSLYGVNTKDINEAIEIVKDKLSKGDVVLESDALSEDKSDVSSPNDMINLMEIIYKKELLTKKSSDIILDIMYRQQAKTIIPYFLPSNIKTFHKTGGVTSVRCDVGIVNGKSGPYSIAIMAKDVKDDKNIDLSLARISEAVYHFFN
;
A
#
# COMPACT_ATOMS: atom_id res chain seq x y z
N MET A 1 -29.98 4.50 -1.25
CA MET A 1 -28.56 4.15 -1.03
C MET A 1 -28.37 2.72 -1.56
N LYS A 2 -27.41 2.48 -2.48
CA LYS A 2 -27.14 1.09 -2.90
C LYS A 2 -26.51 0.37 -1.70
N ASP A 3 -27.00 -0.85 -1.44
CA ASP A 3 -26.42 -1.69 -0.37
C ASP A 3 -24.98 -2.06 -0.74
N ILE A 4 -24.03 -1.77 0.13
CA ILE A 4 -22.60 -2.05 -0.08
C ILE A 4 -22.39 -3.55 -0.35
N ASN A 5 -23.15 -4.42 0.34
CA ASN A 5 -23.05 -5.87 0.18
C ASN A 5 -23.45 -6.32 -1.24
N LEU A 6 -24.45 -5.67 -1.84
CA LEU A 6 -24.87 -5.98 -3.22
C LEU A 6 -23.78 -5.56 -4.22
N ILE A 7 -23.14 -4.39 -4.01
CA ILE A 7 -22.03 -3.95 -4.86
C ILE A 7 -20.86 -4.95 -4.76
N ILE A 8 -20.48 -5.35 -3.54
CA ILE A 8 -19.37 -6.30 -3.33
C ILE A 8 -19.66 -7.65 -4.01
N LYS A 9 -20.92 -8.13 -3.95
CA LYS A 9 -21.31 -9.42 -4.54
C LYS A 9 -21.11 -9.47 -6.07
N ASP A 10 -21.24 -8.31 -6.72
CA ASP A 10 -21.12 -8.20 -8.18
C ASP A 10 -19.65 -8.05 -8.64
N VAL A 11 -18.69 -7.90 -7.71
CA VAL A 11 -17.26 -7.80 -8.04
C VAL A 11 -16.70 -9.18 -8.36
N PRO A 12 -16.05 -9.39 -9.53
CA PRO A 12 -15.47 -10.69 -9.91
C PRO A 12 -14.12 -10.95 -9.19
N ALA A 13 -14.12 -10.87 -7.86
CA ALA A 13 -12.97 -11.06 -6.99
C ALA A 13 -13.43 -11.41 -5.57
N VAL A 14 -12.52 -11.89 -4.74
CA VAL A 14 -12.70 -11.91 -3.27
C VAL A 14 -12.36 -10.53 -2.74
N VAL A 15 -13.34 -9.85 -2.12
CA VAL A 15 -13.17 -8.46 -1.64
C VAL A 15 -13.28 -8.40 -0.12
N GLY A 16 -12.27 -7.83 0.52
CA GLY A 16 -12.26 -7.41 1.92
C GLY A 16 -12.44 -5.90 2.03
N VAL A 17 -13.30 -5.48 2.95
CA VAL A 17 -13.53 -4.06 3.24
C VAL A 17 -13.56 -3.85 4.74
N ALA A 18 -12.76 -2.91 5.22
CA ALA A 18 -12.91 -2.34 6.54
C ALA A 18 -13.02 -0.83 6.42
N ALA A 19 -14.02 -0.24 7.09
CA ALA A 19 -14.17 1.20 7.16
C ALA A 19 -14.70 1.61 8.54
N ARG A 20 -14.13 2.66 9.14
CA ARG A 20 -14.52 3.13 10.47
C ARG A 20 -14.45 4.66 10.55
N HIS A 21 -15.54 5.26 10.97
CA HIS A 21 -15.60 6.69 11.25
C HIS A 21 -14.83 7.02 12.53
N ILE A 22 -13.78 7.83 12.43
CA ILE A 22 -12.78 8.01 13.49
C ILE A 22 -13.35 8.59 14.77
N GLN A 23 -14.35 9.51 14.66
CA GLN A 23 -14.92 10.19 15.82
C GLN A 23 -16.08 9.41 16.46
N THR A 24 -16.93 8.75 15.65
CA THR A 24 -18.14 8.10 16.15
C THR A 24 -17.99 6.61 16.40
N GLY A 25 -16.94 5.97 15.81
CA GLY A 25 -16.77 4.53 15.83
C GLY A 25 -17.73 3.76 14.93
N LYS A 26 -18.68 4.43 14.25
CA LYS A 26 -19.55 3.78 13.24
C LYS A 26 -18.67 3.07 12.21
N ASN A 27 -19.01 1.84 11.86
CA ASN A 27 -18.16 1.02 10.99
C ASN A 27 -18.96 0.22 9.96
N TYR A 28 -18.24 -0.25 8.93
CA TYR A 28 -18.68 -1.25 7.98
C TYR A 28 -17.55 -2.25 7.77
N TYR A 29 -17.83 -3.55 7.88
CA TYR A 29 -16.86 -4.62 7.72
C TYR A 29 -17.41 -5.72 6.80
N ASN A 30 -16.59 -6.16 5.87
CA ASN A 30 -16.79 -7.35 5.06
C ASN A 30 -15.45 -8.07 4.91
N LYS A 31 -15.33 -9.32 5.37
CA LYS A 31 -14.06 -10.06 5.37
C LYS A 31 -12.88 -9.21 5.91
N ALA A 32 -13.16 -8.41 6.95
CA ALA A 32 -12.24 -7.39 7.44
C ALA A 32 -11.00 -7.97 8.12
N ASP A 33 -11.09 -9.19 8.64
CA ASP A 33 -10.01 -9.91 9.31
C ASP A 33 -9.41 -11.04 8.44
N ASP A 34 -9.96 -11.27 7.23
CA ASP A 34 -9.39 -12.23 6.28
C ASP A 34 -8.04 -11.71 5.75
N ILE A 35 -7.17 -12.65 5.38
CA ILE A 35 -5.84 -12.34 4.84
C ILE A 35 -5.93 -11.97 3.36
N PHE A 36 -5.25 -10.88 3.00
CA PHE A 36 -5.10 -10.41 1.63
C PHE A 36 -3.64 -10.07 1.34
N PHE A 37 -3.21 -10.27 0.09
CA PHE A 37 -1.92 -9.77 -0.38
C PHE A 37 -1.93 -8.24 -0.39
N THR A 38 -0.86 -7.64 0.14
CA THR A 38 -0.81 -6.17 0.29
C THR A 38 -0.53 -5.44 -1.02
N ALA A 39 0.14 -6.10 -1.97
CA ALA A 39 0.77 -5.40 -3.07
C ALA A 39 1.49 -4.13 -2.53
N SER A 40 1.36 -2.97 -3.19
CA SER A 40 2.07 -1.76 -2.72
C SER A 40 1.45 -1.07 -1.49
N THR A 41 0.39 -1.59 -0.89
CA THR A 41 -0.09 -1.05 0.40
C THR A 41 0.85 -1.41 1.57
N LEU A 42 1.75 -2.41 1.40
CA LEU A 42 2.87 -2.68 2.31
C LEU A 42 3.72 -1.42 2.63
N LYS A 43 3.68 -0.41 1.77
CA LYS A 43 4.45 0.84 1.93
C LYS A 43 3.92 1.73 3.05
N ILE A 44 2.69 1.50 3.53
CA ILE A 44 2.12 2.20 4.69
C ILE A 44 2.86 1.81 5.99
N PRO A 45 2.97 0.53 6.38
CA PRO A 45 3.79 0.17 7.53
C PRO A 45 5.28 0.52 7.38
N LEU A 46 5.83 0.52 6.15
CA LEU A 46 7.22 0.93 5.94
C LEU A 46 7.44 2.43 6.22
N ILE A 47 6.56 3.31 5.74
CA ILE A 47 6.69 4.75 6.01
C ILE A 47 6.41 5.06 7.49
N PHE A 48 5.52 4.31 8.15
CA PHE A 48 5.29 4.43 9.58
C PHE A 48 6.56 4.10 10.36
N GLU A 49 7.20 2.95 10.11
CA GLU A 49 8.43 2.55 10.80
C GLU A 49 9.59 3.51 10.49
N LEU A 50 9.70 3.97 9.25
CA LEU A 50 10.69 4.98 8.89
C LEU A 50 10.58 6.21 9.80
N TYR A 51 9.38 6.78 9.92
CA TYR A 51 9.19 7.98 10.73
C TYR A 51 9.24 7.70 12.23
N ARG A 52 8.95 6.48 12.67
CA ARG A 52 9.22 6.06 14.06
C ARG A 52 10.72 6.09 14.38
N GLN A 53 11.57 5.68 13.45
CA GLN A 53 13.03 5.76 13.61
C GLN A 53 13.55 7.21 13.48
N VAL A 54 12.92 8.04 12.66
CA VAL A 54 13.20 9.48 12.57
C VAL A 54 12.90 10.17 13.90
N ASP A 55 11.74 9.90 14.50
CA ASP A 55 11.34 10.46 15.79
C ASP A 55 12.27 10.07 16.95
N LYS A 56 12.89 8.87 16.86
CA LYS A 56 13.91 8.39 17.79
C LYS A 56 15.31 8.94 17.52
N GLY A 57 15.50 9.75 16.46
CA GLY A 57 16.79 10.27 16.06
C GLY A 57 17.76 9.24 15.45
N ILE A 58 17.25 8.04 15.11
CA ILE A 58 18.06 6.96 14.50
C ILE A 58 18.31 7.26 13.03
N ILE A 59 17.30 7.77 12.31
CA ILE A 59 17.37 8.11 10.88
C ILE A 59 17.23 9.62 10.71
N ASN A 60 18.15 10.22 9.93
CA ASN A 60 18.00 11.59 9.44
C ASN A 60 17.31 11.56 8.06
N PRO A 61 16.08 12.07 7.91
CA PRO A 61 15.35 12.02 6.64
C PRO A 61 16.02 12.86 5.54
N MET A 62 16.89 13.81 5.90
CA MET A 62 17.66 14.63 4.95
C MET A 62 18.98 13.98 4.52
N GLN A 63 19.35 12.84 5.09
CA GLN A 63 20.50 12.05 4.64
C GLN A 63 20.30 11.62 3.19
N ARG A 64 21.35 11.76 2.38
CA ARG A 64 21.37 11.32 0.98
C ARG A 64 21.85 9.88 0.86
N ILE A 65 21.18 9.14 -0.02
CA ILE A 65 21.46 7.72 -0.25
C ILE A 65 21.74 7.52 -1.73
N SER A 66 22.90 6.96 -2.05
CA SER A 66 23.24 6.61 -3.43
C SER A 66 22.39 5.43 -3.92
N VAL A 67 21.72 5.60 -5.05
CA VAL A 67 20.93 4.53 -5.69
C VAL A 67 21.86 3.67 -6.53
N ASN A 68 22.32 2.54 -5.96
CA ASN A 68 23.26 1.61 -6.59
C ASN A 68 22.59 0.30 -7.02
N ASP A 69 21.39 0.00 -6.55
CA ASP A 69 20.58 -1.16 -6.91
C ASP A 69 19.19 -0.71 -7.32
N LYS A 70 18.56 -1.42 -8.23
CA LYS A 70 17.26 -1.09 -8.80
C LYS A 70 16.30 -2.26 -8.65
N SER A 71 15.01 -1.94 -8.61
CA SER A 71 13.93 -2.92 -8.52
C SER A 71 12.96 -2.73 -9.69
N PRO A 72 12.47 -3.82 -10.32
CA PRO A 72 11.51 -3.72 -11.41
C PRO A 72 10.12 -3.31 -10.90
N GLY A 73 9.17 -3.20 -11.81
CA GLY A 73 7.77 -2.84 -11.53
C GLY A 73 7.55 -1.33 -11.54
N SER A 74 6.81 -0.78 -10.58
CA SER A 74 6.42 0.63 -10.56
C SER A 74 7.56 1.59 -10.18
N GLY A 75 7.40 2.85 -10.54
CA GLY A 75 8.33 3.93 -10.22
C GLY A 75 9.26 4.33 -11.34
N VAL A 76 10.04 5.38 -11.10
CA VAL A 76 10.92 6.03 -12.08
C VAL A 76 12.40 5.82 -11.82
N LEU A 77 12.80 5.53 -10.56
CA LEU A 77 14.23 5.39 -10.21
C LEU A 77 14.94 4.30 -11.00
N LYS A 78 14.22 3.25 -11.40
CA LYS A 78 14.78 2.18 -12.23
C LYS A 78 15.29 2.65 -13.60
N TYR A 79 14.80 3.77 -14.11
CA TYR A 79 15.21 4.36 -15.40
C TYR A 79 16.32 5.40 -15.27
N LEU A 80 16.58 5.90 -14.05
CA LEU A 80 17.59 6.92 -13.83
C LEU A 80 19.00 6.31 -13.75
N SER A 81 20.03 7.17 -13.81
CA SER A 81 21.41 6.72 -13.70
C SER A 81 21.73 6.11 -12.33
N ILE A 82 22.60 5.13 -12.29
CA ILE A 82 23.19 4.63 -11.05
C ILE A 82 24.00 5.77 -10.40
N GLY A 83 23.95 5.84 -9.06
CA GLY A 83 24.67 6.85 -8.30
C GLY A 83 23.93 8.17 -8.09
N ILE A 84 22.69 8.31 -8.61
CA ILE A 84 21.85 9.45 -8.16
C ILE A 84 21.68 9.39 -6.64
N ASN A 85 21.53 10.54 -6.00
CA ASN A 85 21.71 10.65 -4.57
C ASN A 85 20.55 11.42 -3.89
N PRO A 86 19.30 10.90 -3.94
CA PRO A 86 18.13 11.49 -3.29
C PRO A 86 18.27 11.44 -1.76
N THR A 87 17.51 12.29 -1.07
CA THR A 87 17.35 12.17 0.39
C THR A 87 16.43 10.99 0.74
N ILE A 88 16.49 10.53 2.00
CA ILE A 88 15.52 9.52 2.51
C ILE A 88 14.09 10.06 2.42
N TYR A 89 13.88 11.36 2.62
CA TYR A 89 12.59 12.02 2.41
C TYR A 89 12.11 11.93 0.96
N ASP A 90 13.01 12.16 -0.02
CA ASP A 90 12.68 12.01 -1.45
C ASP A 90 12.30 10.56 -1.78
N LEU A 91 13.06 9.58 -1.24
CA LEU A 91 12.76 8.16 -1.40
C LEU A 91 11.38 7.81 -0.79
N ALA A 92 11.08 8.27 0.42
CA ALA A 92 9.78 8.07 1.06
C ALA A 92 8.64 8.69 0.25
N THR A 93 8.89 9.87 -0.33
CA THR A 93 7.93 10.55 -1.22
C THR A 93 7.66 9.71 -2.47
N LEU A 94 8.70 9.30 -3.20
CA LEU A 94 8.57 8.47 -4.41
C LEU A 94 7.92 7.11 -4.11
N MET A 95 8.27 6.48 -2.99
CA MET A 95 7.68 5.22 -2.51
C MET A 95 6.16 5.30 -2.43
N ILE A 96 5.62 6.42 -1.97
CA ILE A 96 4.17 6.59 -1.78
C ILE A 96 3.50 7.16 -3.04
N ILE A 97 3.96 8.30 -3.56
CA ILE A 97 3.19 9.07 -4.56
C ILE A 97 3.07 8.37 -5.92
N ILE A 98 4.10 7.66 -6.34
CA ILE A 98 4.15 6.88 -7.60
C ILE A 98 4.48 5.40 -7.36
N SER A 99 4.47 5.00 -6.10
CA SER A 99 4.73 3.60 -5.73
C SER A 99 6.10 3.06 -6.17
N ASP A 100 7.16 3.89 -6.16
CA ASP A 100 8.49 3.51 -6.65
C ASP A 100 9.08 2.33 -5.87
N ASN A 101 9.32 1.19 -6.54
CA ASN A 101 9.81 -0.03 -5.93
C ASN A 101 11.29 0.05 -5.55
N THR A 102 12.11 0.75 -6.35
CA THR A 102 13.52 0.99 -5.99
C THR A 102 13.62 1.80 -4.71
N ALA A 103 12.83 2.88 -4.58
CA ALA A 103 12.75 3.67 -3.36
C ALA A 103 12.27 2.81 -2.17
N THR A 104 11.28 1.94 -2.40
CA THR A 104 10.74 1.05 -1.37
C THR A 104 11.80 0.11 -0.83
N ASP A 105 12.53 -0.57 -1.70
CA ASP A 105 13.53 -1.57 -1.32
C ASP A 105 14.75 -0.93 -0.62
N ILE A 106 15.10 0.31 -1.00
CA ILE A 106 16.12 1.08 -0.28
C ILE A 106 15.64 1.40 1.14
N ILE A 107 14.40 1.91 1.29
CA ILE A 107 13.83 2.21 2.61
C ILE A 107 13.70 0.94 3.45
N TYR A 108 13.20 -0.16 2.87
CA TYR A 108 13.09 -1.45 3.56
C TYR A 108 14.43 -1.90 4.15
N LYS A 109 15.52 -1.77 3.38
CA LYS A 109 16.89 -2.08 3.84
C LYS A 109 17.36 -1.14 4.94
N ILE A 110 17.05 0.17 4.84
CA ILE A 110 17.46 1.19 5.83
C ILE A 110 16.77 0.96 7.18
N ILE A 111 15.46 0.75 7.19
CA ILE A 111 14.69 0.55 8.43
C ILE A 111 14.91 -0.81 9.05
N GLY A 112 15.24 -1.82 8.23
CA GLY A 112 15.54 -3.19 8.64
C GLY A 112 14.31 -4.07 8.88
N LYS A 113 14.35 -5.29 8.36
CA LYS A 113 13.27 -6.29 8.44
C LYS A 113 12.81 -6.57 9.88
N ASP A 114 13.76 -6.73 10.80
CA ASP A 114 13.45 -7.04 12.20
C ASP A 114 12.71 -5.89 12.90
N ASN A 115 13.05 -4.63 12.56
CA ASN A 115 12.36 -3.48 13.10
C ASN A 115 10.93 -3.37 12.54
N ILE A 116 10.72 -3.70 11.26
CA ILE A 116 9.38 -3.76 10.66
C ILE A 116 8.55 -4.79 11.42
N HIS A 117 9.06 -6.03 11.54
CA HIS A 117 8.37 -7.10 12.24
C HIS A 117 8.05 -6.74 13.69
N LYS A 118 9.02 -6.21 14.42
CA LYS A 118 8.81 -5.73 15.80
C LYS A 118 7.72 -4.67 15.88
N THR A 119 7.69 -3.74 14.95
CA THR A 119 6.66 -2.69 14.92
C THR A 119 5.27 -3.26 14.70
N LEU A 120 5.12 -4.19 13.77
CA LEU A 120 3.83 -4.86 13.52
C LEU A 120 3.32 -5.58 14.77
N LEU A 121 4.20 -6.25 15.52
CA LEU A 121 3.87 -6.87 16.80
C LEU A 121 3.49 -5.84 17.87
N ASP A 122 4.30 -4.79 18.04
CA ASP A 122 4.07 -3.72 19.02
C ASP A 122 2.71 -3.02 18.79
N LEU A 123 2.28 -2.92 17.52
CA LEU A 123 1.00 -2.35 17.11
C LEU A 123 -0.17 -3.36 17.14
N ASN A 124 0.09 -4.62 17.50
CA ASN A 124 -0.89 -5.71 17.49
C ASN A 124 -1.55 -5.94 16.11
N LEU A 125 -0.80 -5.71 15.01
CA LEU A 125 -1.22 -5.96 13.63
C LEU A 125 -0.92 -7.43 13.27
N LYS A 126 -1.73 -8.33 13.80
CA LYS A 126 -1.46 -9.79 13.81
C LYS A 126 -1.59 -10.44 12.44
N SER A 127 -2.39 -9.85 11.56
CA SER A 127 -2.61 -10.34 10.19
C SER A 127 -1.61 -9.74 9.20
N THR A 128 -0.70 -8.86 9.66
CA THR A 128 0.25 -8.18 8.79
C THR A 128 1.62 -8.83 8.88
N HIS A 129 2.11 -9.30 7.73
CA HIS A 129 3.43 -9.92 7.59
C HIS A 129 4.11 -9.42 6.31
N LEU A 130 5.34 -8.96 6.41
CA LEU A 130 6.07 -8.30 5.31
C LEU A 130 7.48 -8.90 5.18
N PRO A 131 7.61 -10.14 4.72
CA PRO A 131 8.89 -10.84 4.64
C PRO A 131 9.75 -10.47 3.43
N MET A 132 9.15 -9.89 2.37
CA MET A 132 9.78 -9.69 1.07
C MET A 132 10.02 -8.21 0.76
N THR A 133 11.11 -7.93 0.05
CA THR A 133 11.27 -6.68 -0.71
C THR A 133 10.41 -6.72 -1.98
N CYS A 134 10.14 -5.56 -2.60
CA CYS A 134 9.43 -5.53 -3.88
C CYS A 134 10.15 -6.34 -4.96
N LYS A 135 11.47 -6.32 -4.97
CA LYS A 135 12.30 -7.09 -5.91
C LYS A 135 12.12 -8.59 -5.71
N GLU A 136 12.23 -9.07 -4.47
CA GLU A 136 12.05 -10.50 -4.13
C GLU A 136 10.65 -10.98 -4.51
N LEU A 137 9.60 -10.21 -4.16
CA LEU A 137 8.22 -10.52 -4.50
C LEU A 137 8.03 -10.65 -6.02
N LEU A 138 8.48 -9.65 -6.80
CA LEU A 138 8.30 -9.67 -8.25
C LEU A 138 9.15 -10.74 -8.94
N TYR A 139 10.36 -11.00 -8.43
CA TYR A 139 11.21 -12.07 -8.95
C TYR A 139 10.58 -13.44 -8.71
N SER A 140 10.06 -13.69 -7.51
CA SER A 140 9.33 -14.92 -7.19
C SER A 140 8.06 -15.05 -8.04
N LEU A 141 7.22 -14.00 -8.07
CA LEU A 141 5.92 -14.01 -8.75
C LEU A 141 6.05 -14.27 -10.26
N TYR A 142 7.04 -13.67 -10.89
CA TYR A 142 7.25 -13.75 -12.34
C TYR A 142 8.35 -14.71 -12.77
N GLY A 143 8.98 -15.44 -11.82
CA GLY A 143 10.03 -16.41 -12.13
C GLY A 143 11.25 -15.76 -12.80
N VAL A 144 11.67 -14.57 -12.31
CA VAL A 144 12.82 -13.84 -12.84
C VAL A 144 14.10 -14.49 -12.35
N ASN A 145 14.92 -14.98 -13.26
CA ASN A 145 16.19 -15.64 -12.95
C ASN A 145 17.33 -14.99 -13.75
N THR A 146 17.54 -13.71 -13.54
CA THR A 146 18.67 -12.95 -14.12
C THR A 146 19.24 -11.98 -13.10
N LYS A 147 20.55 -11.70 -13.23
CA LYS A 147 21.23 -10.65 -12.47
C LYS A 147 21.23 -9.31 -13.19
N ASP A 148 20.93 -9.28 -14.50
CA ASP A 148 20.80 -8.04 -15.26
C ASP A 148 19.47 -7.37 -14.94
N ILE A 149 19.55 -6.19 -14.33
CA ILE A 149 18.37 -5.45 -13.92
C ILE A 149 17.53 -4.95 -15.11
N ASN A 150 18.15 -4.66 -16.26
CA ASN A 150 17.41 -4.20 -17.43
C ASN A 150 16.59 -5.36 -18.01
N GLU A 151 17.19 -6.55 -18.11
CA GLU A 151 16.49 -7.76 -18.50
C GLU A 151 15.34 -8.09 -17.51
N ALA A 152 15.60 -8.00 -16.20
CA ALA A 152 14.57 -8.22 -15.18
C ALA A 152 13.38 -7.25 -15.31
N ILE A 153 13.64 -5.97 -15.60
CA ILE A 153 12.61 -4.96 -15.83
C ILE A 153 11.71 -5.35 -17.01
N GLU A 154 12.29 -5.76 -18.12
CA GLU A 154 11.52 -6.14 -19.31
C GLU A 154 10.74 -7.45 -19.09
N ILE A 155 11.32 -8.46 -18.42
CA ILE A 155 10.60 -9.70 -18.06
C ILE A 155 9.38 -9.39 -17.20
N VAL A 156 9.55 -8.60 -16.12
CA VAL A 156 8.45 -8.23 -15.21
C VAL A 156 7.38 -7.46 -15.97
N LYS A 157 7.76 -6.51 -16.82
CA LYS A 157 6.83 -5.70 -17.62
C LYS A 157 6.01 -6.57 -18.60
N ASP A 158 6.67 -7.48 -19.31
CA ASP A 158 6.02 -8.39 -20.25
C ASP A 158 5.02 -9.31 -19.54
N LYS A 159 5.46 -10.01 -18.49
CA LYS A 159 4.61 -10.94 -17.72
C LYS A 159 3.46 -10.26 -17.01
N LEU A 160 3.70 -9.07 -16.41
CA LEU A 160 2.63 -8.27 -15.80
C LEU A 160 1.56 -7.88 -16.84
N SER A 161 1.96 -7.49 -18.07
CA SER A 161 1.04 -7.13 -19.14
C SER A 161 0.18 -8.28 -19.63
N LYS A 162 0.69 -9.52 -19.53
CA LYS A 162 0.01 -10.77 -19.93
C LYS A 162 -0.77 -11.41 -18.79
N GLY A 163 -0.53 -10.99 -17.55
CA GLY A 163 -1.07 -11.65 -16.36
C GLY A 163 -0.40 -12.98 -16.02
N ASP A 164 0.77 -13.27 -16.60
CA ASP A 164 1.49 -14.52 -16.42
C ASP A 164 2.21 -14.55 -15.06
N VAL A 165 1.95 -15.58 -14.25
CA VAL A 165 2.58 -15.78 -12.95
C VAL A 165 3.09 -17.22 -12.80
N VAL A 166 4.05 -17.40 -11.91
CA VAL A 166 4.50 -18.74 -11.44
C VAL A 166 3.55 -19.18 -10.34
N LEU A 167 2.74 -20.22 -10.60
CA LEU A 167 1.68 -20.66 -9.68
C LEU A 167 2.21 -21.17 -8.33
N GLU A 168 3.40 -21.76 -8.30
CA GLU A 168 4.09 -22.26 -7.10
C GLU A 168 4.96 -21.19 -6.43
N SER A 169 4.80 -19.92 -6.81
CA SER A 169 5.57 -18.81 -6.26
C SER A 169 5.28 -18.58 -4.78
N ASP A 170 6.33 -18.37 -3.98
CA ASP A 170 6.19 -17.93 -2.59
C ASP A 170 5.43 -16.61 -2.46
N ALA A 171 5.45 -15.77 -3.50
CA ALA A 171 4.67 -14.53 -3.55
C ALA A 171 3.16 -14.74 -3.64
N LEU A 172 2.68 -15.96 -3.93
CA LEU A 172 1.27 -16.38 -3.91
C LEU A 172 0.89 -17.19 -2.67
N SER A 173 1.82 -17.41 -1.74
CA SER A 173 1.56 -18.09 -0.47
C SER A 173 1.27 -17.08 0.64
N GLU A 174 0.11 -17.19 1.30
CA GLU A 174 -0.26 -16.30 2.40
C GLU A 174 0.73 -16.38 3.60
N ASP A 175 1.39 -17.53 3.79
CA ASP A 175 2.39 -17.73 4.86
C ASP A 175 3.78 -17.15 4.54
N LYS A 176 4.07 -16.88 3.25
CA LYS A 176 5.41 -16.50 2.80
C LYS A 176 5.47 -15.14 2.13
N SER A 177 4.34 -14.57 1.76
CA SER A 177 4.24 -13.30 1.03
C SER A 177 3.93 -12.13 1.95
N ASP A 178 3.92 -10.94 1.35
CA ASP A 178 3.51 -9.71 2.01
C ASP A 178 1.98 -9.64 2.09
N VAL A 179 1.46 -9.85 3.29
CA VAL A 179 0.02 -9.94 3.56
C VAL A 179 -0.42 -9.01 4.68
N SER A 180 -1.71 -8.72 4.72
CA SER A 180 -2.39 -8.01 5.79
C SER A 180 -3.88 -8.31 5.78
N SER A 181 -4.63 -7.78 6.76
CA SER A 181 -6.08 -7.70 6.73
C SER A 181 -6.55 -6.25 6.53
N PRO A 182 -7.75 -6.04 5.96
CA PRO A 182 -8.35 -4.71 5.91
C PRO A 182 -8.41 -4.02 7.28
N ASN A 183 -8.69 -4.78 8.34
CA ASN A 183 -8.79 -4.26 9.70
C ASN A 183 -7.44 -3.79 10.24
N ASP A 184 -6.36 -4.55 10.07
CA ASP A 184 -5.01 -4.14 10.44
C ASP A 184 -4.61 -2.85 9.72
N MET A 185 -4.94 -2.75 8.43
CA MET A 185 -4.59 -1.58 7.62
C MET A 185 -5.33 -0.32 8.08
N ILE A 186 -6.62 -0.39 8.41
CA ILE A 186 -7.32 0.80 8.95
C ILE A 186 -6.83 1.16 10.35
N ASN A 187 -6.48 0.18 11.19
CA ASN A 187 -5.92 0.44 12.50
C ASN A 187 -4.62 1.23 12.41
N LEU A 188 -3.72 0.84 11.51
CA LEU A 188 -2.48 1.57 11.27
C LEU A 188 -2.73 2.99 10.74
N MET A 189 -3.65 3.14 9.79
CA MET A 189 -4.01 4.46 9.26
C MET A 189 -4.60 5.39 10.33
N GLU A 190 -5.39 4.86 11.26
CA GLU A 190 -5.92 5.63 12.38
C GLU A 190 -4.83 6.08 13.35
N ILE A 191 -3.86 5.21 13.68
CA ILE A 191 -2.70 5.55 14.51
C ILE A 191 -1.95 6.74 13.88
N ILE A 192 -1.69 6.69 12.55
CA ILE A 192 -1.03 7.79 11.84
C ILE A 192 -1.89 9.07 11.89
N TYR A 193 -3.19 8.96 11.61
CA TYR A 193 -4.09 10.11 11.53
C TYR A 193 -4.31 10.79 12.88
N LYS A 194 -4.49 9.99 13.94
CA LYS A 194 -4.65 10.47 15.31
C LYS A 194 -3.34 10.97 15.93
N LYS A 195 -2.21 10.77 15.24
CA LYS A 195 -0.86 11.15 15.71
C LYS A 195 -0.47 10.42 17.00
N GLU A 196 -0.89 9.18 17.09
CA GLU A 196 -0.50 8.28 18.15
C GLU A 196 0.83 7.61 17.78
N LEU A 197 1.74 7.44 18.74
CA LEU A 197 3.04 6.77 18.62
C LEU A 197 4.06 7.42 17.66
N LEU A 198 3.70 8.50 16.99
CA LEU A 198 4.58 9.37 16.22
C LEU A 198 4.46 10.81 16.70
N THR A 199 5.51 11.61 16.51
CA THR A 199 5.37 13.05 16.71
C THR A 199 4.32 13.63 15.74
N LYS A 200 3.68 14.74 16.15
CA LYS A 200 2.74 15.46 15.25
C LYS A 200 3.38 15.78 13.91
N LYS A 201 4.67 16.18 13.91
CA LYS A 201 5.42 16.52 12.70
C LYS A 201 5.55 15.33 11.76
N SER A 202 5.95 14.16 12.27
CA SER A 202 6.10 12.95 11.46
C SER A 202 4.79 12.45 10.89
N SER A 203 3.71 12.44 11.68
CA SER A 203 2.37 12.10 11.19
C SER A 203 1.88 13.06 10.11
N ASP A 204 2.06 14.37 10.30
CA ASP A 204 1.68 15.38 9.30
C ASP A 204 2.47 15.21 7.99
N ILE A 205 3.76 14.84 8.05
CA ILE A 205 4.58 14.56 6.87
C ILE A 205 4.06 13.31 6.14
N ILE A 206 3.77 12.23 6.85
CA ILE A 206 3.24 11.00 6.23
C ILE A 206 1.91 11.32 5.52
N LEU A 207 1.00 12.00 6.18
CA LEU A 207 -0.29 12.37 5.61
C LEU A 207 -0.13 13.29 4.40
N ASP A 208 0.78 14.29 4.45
CA ASP A 208 1.06 15.16 3.30
C ASP A 208 1.58 14.36 2.10
N ILE A 209 2.51 13.41 2.32
CA ILE A 209 3.01 12.53 1.26
C ILE A 209 1.87 11.68 0.68
N MET A 210 1.01 11.10 1.53
CA MET A 210 -0.13 10.29 1.09
C MET A 210 -1.20 11.12 0.36
N TYR A 211 -1.41 12.38 0.74
CA TYR A 211 -2.32 13.30 0.03
C TYR A 211 -1.87 13.56 -1.41
N ARG A 212 -0.56 13.53 -1.68
CA ARG A 212 0.04 13.72 -3.01
C ARG A 212 0.05 12.45 -3.87
N GLN A 213 -0.60 11.35 -3.46
CA GLN A 213 -0.75 10.13 -4.25
C GLN A 213 -1.27 10.45 -5.66
N GLN A 214 -0.57 9.94 -6.69
CA GLN A 214 -0.91 10.20 -8.09
C GLN A 214 -1.95 9.23 -8.65
N ALA A 215 -2.00 7.98 -8.16
CA ALA A 215 -2.99 6.99 -8.57
C ALA A 215 -4.31 7.22 -7.81
N LYS A 216 -5.33 7.73 -8.50
CA LYS A 216 -6.64 8.09 -7.92
C LYS A 216 -7.76 7.20 -8.47
N THR A 217 -7.49 5.91 -8.65
CA THR A 217 -8.38 5.01 -9.40
C THR A 217 -9.43 4.30 -8.55
N ILE A 218 -9.26 4.24 -7.21
CA ILE A 218 -10.17 3.50 -6.32
C ILE A 218 -10.81 4.45 -5.28
N ILE A 219 -10.16 4.70 -4.14
CA ILE A 219 -10.78 5.46 -3.04
C ILE A 219 -11.30 6.82 -3.49
N PRO A 220 -10.53 7.71 -4.13
CA PRO A 220 -11.01 9.05 -4.46
C PRO A 220 -11.85 9.14 -5.74
N TYR A 221 -11.93 8.07 -6.55
CA TYR A 221 -12.37 8.16 -7.94
C TYR A 221 -13.78 8.76 -8.12
N PHE A 222 -14.76 8.32 -7.34
CA PHE A 222 -16.14 8.84 -7.37
C PHE A 222 -16.47 9.83 -6.25
N LEU A 223 -15.49 10.16 -5.41
CA LEU A 223 -15.72 11.14 -4.35
C LEU A 223 -15.75 12.57 -4.92
N PRO A 224 -16.49 13.49 -4.27
CA PRO A 224 -16.45 14.89 -4.66
C PRO A 224 -15.02 15.45 -4.65
N SER A 225 -14.67 16.28 -5.63
CA SER A 225 -13.29 16.77 -5.85
C SER A 225 -12.71 17.59 -4.69
N ASN A 226 -13.57 18.11 -3.80
CA ASN A 226 -13.16 18.85 -2.60
C ASN A 226 -12.88 17.94 -1.39
N ILE A 227 -13.13 16.65 -1.49
CA ILE A 227 -12.84 15.67 -0.41
C ILE A 227 -11.36 15.31 -0.44
N LYS A 228 -10.67 15.57 0.67
CA LYS A 228 -9.26 15.19 0.83
C LYS A 228 -9.16 13.70 1.19
N THR A 229 -8.27 13.01 0.49
CA THR A 229 -7.95 11.61 0.72
C THR A 229 -6.45 11.45 0.96
N PHE A 230 -6.08 10.68 1.96
CA PHE A 230 -4.71 10.32 2.31
C PHE A 230 -4.60 8.81 2.12
N HIS A 231 -4.08 8.36 0.99
CA HIS A 231 -4.22 6.94 0.65
C HIS A 231 -3.01 6.37 -0.08
N LYS A 232 -2.96 5.04 -0.14
CA LYS A 232 -1.97 4.29 -0.89
C LYS A 232 -2.63 3.14 -1.64
N THR A 233 -2.47 3.15 -2.95
CA THR A 233 -2.90 2.06 -3.84
C THR A 233 -1.91 0.91 -3.87
N GLY A 234 -2.39 -0.29 -4.15
CA GLY A 234 -1.58 -1.47 -4.42
C GLY A 234 -2.18 -2.29 -5.54
N GLY A 235 -1.33 -2.78 -6.44
CA GLY A 235 -1.77 -3.64 -7.53
C GLY A 235 -0.62 -4.49 -8.06
N VAL A 236 -0.94 -5.75 -8.31
CA VAL A 236 -0.13 -6.75 -9.02
C VAL A 236 -1.11 -7.72 -9.64
N THR A 237 -0.66 -8.66 -10.47
CA THR A 237 -1.56 -9.65 -11.09
C THR A 237 -2.53 -10.25 -10.07
N SER A 238 -3.82 -10.21 -10.38
CA SER A 238 -4.94 -10.71 -9.56
C SER A 238 -5.14 -10.06 -8.18
N VAL A 239 -4.41 -8.97 -7.85
CA VAL A 239 -4.53 -8.25 -6.58
C VAL A 239 -4.75 -6.76 -6.82
N ARG A 240 -5.72 -6.16 -6.12
CA ARG A 240 -5.98 -4.70 -6.09
C ARG A 240 -6.31 -4.26 -4.68
N CYS A 241 -5.65 -3.19 -4.24
CA CYS A 241 -5.86 -2.63 -2.91
C CYS A 241 -5.84 -1.11 -2.96
N ASP A 242 -6.59 -0.49 -2.05
CA ASP A 242 -6.42 0.92 -1.71
C ASP A 242 -6.78 1.13 -0.24
N VAL A 243 -5.91 1.82 0.50
CA VAL A 243 -6.01 1.98 1.95
C VAL A 243 -5.75 3.44 2.31
N GLY A 244 -6.59 4.03 3.16
CA GLY A 244 -6.37 5.42 3.53
C GLY A 244 -7.35 6.00 4.53
N ILE A 245 -7.27 7.34 4.64
CA ILE A 245 -8.22 8.19 5.36
C ILE A 245 -8.94 9.09 4.36
N VAL A 246 -10.23 9.23 4.53
CA VAL A 246 -11.09 10.16 3.78
C VAL A 246 -11.65 11.20 4.74
N ASN A 247 -11.43 12.49 4.46
CA ASN A 247 -12.06 13.58 5.20
C ASN A 247 -13.46 13.85 4.64
N GLY A 248 -14.43 13.00 5.05
CA GLY A 248 -15.84 13.13 4.66
C GLY A 248 -16.53 14.38 5.26
N LYS A 249 -17.75 14.67 4.79
CA LYS A 249 -18.55 15.82 5.28
C LYS A 249 -18.91 15.68 6.75
N SER A 250 -19.24 14.46 7.21
CA SER A 250 -19.59 14.18 8.61
C SER A 250 -18.36 13.95 9.51
N GLY A 251 -17.17 14.01 8.96
CA GLY A 251 -15.90 13.80 9.66
C GLY A 251 -15.00 12.77 8.96
N PRO A 252 -13.79 12.57 9.50
CA PRO A 252 -12.83 11.64 8.92
C PRO A 252 -13.20 10.17 9.19
N TYR A 253 -12.96 9.32 8.20
CA TYR A 253 -13.03 7.86 8.36
C TYR A 253 -11.84 7.16 7.74
N SER A 254 -11.43 6.04 8.32
CA SER A 254 -10.47 5.11 7.76
C SER A 254 -11.16 4.13 6.82
N ILE A 255 -10.48 3.73 5.75
CA ILE A 255 -10.99 2.76 4.77
C ILE A 255 -9.85 1.92 4.21
N ALA A 256 -10.06 0.62 4.13
CA ALA A 256 -9.26 -0.33 3.39
C ALA A 256 -10.17 -1.15 2.48
N ILE A 257 -9.85 -1.19 1.20
CA ILE A 257 -10.50 -2.04 0.19
C ILE A 257 -9.39 -2.90 -0.40
N MET A 258 -9.49 -4.21 -0.20
CA MET A 258 -8.49 -5.18 -0.63
C MET A 258 -9.18 -6.29 -1.43
N ALA A 259 -8.65 -6.60 -2.60
CA ALA A 259 -9.19 -7.64 -3.48
C ALA A 259 -8.10 -8.62 -3.88
N LYS A 260 -8.43 -9.92 -3.84
CA LYS A 260 -7.62 -11.03 -4.36
C LYS A 260 -8.46 -11.89 -5.30
N ASP A 261 -7.81 -12.75 -6.07
CA ASP A 261 -8.45 -13.62 -7.08
C ASP A 261 -9.24 -12.82 -8.12
N VAL A 262 -8.71 -11.66 -8.52
CA VAL A 262 -9.32 -10.77 -9.51
C VAL A 262 -9.35 -11.47 -10.87
N LYS A 263 -10.56 -11.62 -11.45
CA LYS A 263 -10.79 -12.28 -12.74
C LYS A 263 -10.89 -11.32 -13.92
N ASP A 264 -11.30 -10.07 -13.68
CA ASP A 264 -11.37 -9.00 -14.69
C ASP A 264 -10.54 -7.80 -14.25
N ASP A 265 -9.30 -7.78 -14.69
CA ASP A 265 -8.32 -6.74 -14.33
C ASP A 265 -8.68 -5.37 -14.94
N LYS A 266 -9.44 -5.33 -16.04
CA LYS A 266 -9.73 -4.07 -16.75
C LYS A 266 -10.73 -3.17 -16.02
N ASN A 267 -11.71 -3.76 -15.33
CA ASN A 267 -12.79 -3.03 -14.69
C ASN A 267 -12.73 -3.05 -13.17
N ILE A 268 -11.76 -3.76 -12.58
CA ILE A 268 -11.71 -3.98 -11.14
C ILE A 268 -11.60 -2.67 -10.35
N ASP A 269 -10.74 -1.76 -10.77
CA ASP A 269 -10.56 -0.47 -10.07
C ASP A 269 -11.88 0.30 -9.99
N LEU A 270 -12.65 0.31 -11.08
CA LEU A 270 -13.96 0.97 -11.14
C LEU A 270 -14.98 0.30 -10.20
N SER A 271 -14.96 -1.03 -10.14
CA SER A 271 -15.84 -1.80 -9.25
C SER A 271 -15.51 -1.52 -7.77
N LEU A 272 -14.22 -1.49 -7.42
CA LEU A 272 -13.76 -1.13 -6.07
C LEU A 272 -14.04 0.34 -5.75
N ALA A 273 -13.93 1.25 -6.73
CA ALA A 273 -14.29 2.65 -6.56
C ALA A 273 -15.79 2.85 -6.24
N ARG A 274 -16.68 2.00 -6.78
CA ARG A 274 -18.11 2.00 -6.39
C ARG A 274 -18.34 1.58 -4.95
N ILE A 275 -17.50 0.69 -4.42
CA ILE A 275 -17.53 0.34 -2.99
C ILE A 275 -17.14 1.56 -2.15
N SER A 276 -16.05 2.25 -2.53
CA SER A 276 -15.61 3.48 -1.84
C SER A 276 -16.70 4.56 -1.85
N GLU A 277 -17.37 4.79 -2.98
CA GLU A 277 -18.50 5.72 -3.10
C GLU A 277 -19.65 5.34 -2.14
N ALA A 278 -20.01 4.06 -2.09
CA ALA A 278 -21.07 3.58 -1.22
C ALA A 278 -20.71 3.72 0.28
N VAL A 279 -19.45 3.45 0.65
CA VAL A 279 -18.94 3.69 2.01
C VAL A 279 -18.97 5.19 2.35
N TYR A 280 -18.60 6.07 1.40
CA TYR A 280 -18.70 7.52 1.59
C TYR A 280 -20.14 7.93 1.92
N HIS A 281 -21.13 7.44 1.18
CA HIS A 281 -22.53 7.72 1.46
C HIS A 281 -23.05 7.08 2.74
N PHE A 282 -22.47 5.96 3.17
CA PHE A 282 -22.82 5.31 4.44
C PHE A 282 -22.43 6.17 5.65
N PHE A 283 -21.35 6.95 5.54
CA PHE A 283 -20.87 7.83 6.62
C PHE A 283 -21.39 9.26 6.52
N ASN A 284 -21.81 9.72 5.35
CA ASN A 284 -22.25 11.09 5.08
C ASN A 284 -23.74 11.18 4.67
#